data_26478799b5c42e6ed272d9cc7405a472
#
_entry.id   26478799b5c42e6ed272d9cc7405a472
#
_cell.length_a   1.000
_cell.length_b   1.000
_cell.length_c   1.000
_cell.angle_alpha   90.00
_cell.angle_beta   90.00
_cell.angle_gamma   90.00
#
_symmetry.space_group_name_H-M   'P 1'
#
loop_
_entity.id
_entity.type
_entity.pdbx_description
1 polymer ?
#
loop_
_entity_poly.entity_id
_entity_poly.type
_entity_poly.pdbx_seq_one_letter_code
_entity_poly.pdbx_strand_id
1 'polypeptide(L)'
;GPVALIGMGARPTVIADYSAGPAAFQAGIGRVFATPMSAATVIDAIDDVARGLARRESERAAIVVLSTGGREGSGGGYQRALDRLKASGASLHVVMVRSPARSVQDDDTRQRDTLLDRGVRNTGGSRRDVLASQAFAPAMADLARLLAHQFRVVYARPQTLIPPESVTITAASPAFRRRST
;
A
#
# COMPACT_ATOMS: atom_id res chain seq x y z
N GLY A 1 -14.59 7.18 -1.78
CA GLY A 1 -13.86 7.95 -0.78
C GLY A 1 -12.85 8.89 -1.41
N PRO A 2 -12.29 9.84 -0.66
CA PRO A 2 -11.27 10.76 -1.16
C PRO A 2 -9.96 10.01 -1.50
N VAL A 3 -9.28 10.43 -2.56
CA VAL A 3 -8.04 9.80 -3.05
C VAL A 3 -6.98 10.87 -3.23
N ALA A 4 -5.74 10.58 -2.80
CA ALA A 4 -4.57 11.39 -3.08
C ALA A 4 -3.61 10.63 -4.01
N LEU A 5 -2.83 11.37 -4.79
CA LEU A 5 -1.77 10.85 -5.65
C LEU A 5 -0.42 11.38 -5.18
N ILE A 6 0.49 10.45 -4.86
CA ILE A 6 1.82 10.75 -4.35
C ILE A 6 2.86 10.23 -5.33
N GLY A 7 3.71 11.10 -5.82
CA GLY A 7 4.87 10.72 -6.62
C GLY A 7 6.03 10.28 -5.72
N MET A 8 6.71 9.20 -6.11
CA MET A 8 7.84 8.63 -5.38
C MET A 8 9.16 8.86 -6.17
N GLY A 9 9.44 10.12 -6.49
CA GLY A 9 10.71 10.51 -7.14
C GLY A 9 11.87 10.61 -6.14
N ALA A 10 12.73 11.60 -6.31
CA ALA A 10 13.84 11.86 -5.38
C ALA A 10 13.37 12.13 -3.93
N ARG A 11 12.13 12.52 -3.77
CA ARG A 11 11.40 12.61 -2.49
C ARG A 11 9.91 12.42 -2.73
N PRO A 12 9.13 11.98 -1.72
CA PRO A 12 7.68 11.92 -1.82
C PRO A 12 7.08 13.30 -2.11
N THR A 13 6.21 13.40 -3.08
CA THR A 13 5.58 14.67 -3.48
C THR A 13 4.09 14.47 -3.72
N VAL A 14 3.25 15.31 -3.13
CA VAL A 14 1.80 15.30 -3.37
C VAL A 14 1.54 15.88 -4.76
N ILE A 15 1.01 15.06 -5.66
CA ILE A 15 0.62 15.45 -7.03
C ILE A 15 -0.85 15.87 -7.06
N ALA A 16 -1.72 15.14 -6.34
CA ALA A 16 -3.10 15.52 -6.10
C ALA A 16 -3.48 15.17 -4.65
N ASP A 17 -4.06 16.12 -3.94
CA ASP A 17 -4.49 15.92 -2.55
C ASP A 17 -5.92 15.34 -2.50
N TYR A 18 -6.32 14.80 -1.35
CA TYR A 18 -7.63 14.23 -1.06
C TYR A 18 -8.80 15.17 -1.34
N SER A 19 -8.59 16.47 -1.21
CA SER A 19 -9.61 17.50 -1.47
C SER A 19 -9.78 17.86 -2.95
N ALA A 20 -8.88 17.39 -3.82
CA ALA A 20 -8.80 17.87 -5.19
C ALA A 20 -9.90 17.33 -6.14
N GLY A 21 -10.59 16.25 -5.73
CA GLY A 21 -11.64 15.62 -6.51
C GLY A 21 -11.16 14.82 -7.72
N PRO A 22 -12.08 14.10 -8.41
CA PRO A 22 -11.72 13.17 -9.47
C PRO A 22 -11.02 13.81 -10.69
N ALA A 23 -11.43 15.02 -11.07
CA ALA A 23 -10.85 15.71 -12.23
C ALA A 23 -9.38 16.10 -11.99
N ALA A 24 -9.06 16.62 -10.81
CA ALA A 24 -7.69 16.96 -10.46
C ALA A 24 -6.82 15.72 -10.26
N PHE A 25 -7.38 14.62 -9.75
CA PHE A 25 -6.71 13.33 -9.69
C PHE A 25 -6.34 12.82 -11.09
N GLN A 26 -7.29 12.87 -12.04
CA GLN A 26 -7.07 12.49 -13.44
C GLN A 26 -5.98 13.35 -14.09
N ALA A 27 -6.04 14.67 -13.90
CA ALA A 27 -5.01 15.59 -14.38
C ALA A 27 -3.64 15.32 -13.71
N GLY A 28 -3.65 14.91 -12.44
CA GLY A 28 -2.46 14.50 -11.70
C GLY A 28 -1.78 13.28 -12.31
N ILE A 29 -2.54 12.28 -12.76
CA ILE A 29 -2.00 11.09 -13.43
C ILE A 29 -1.19 11.48 -14.65
N GLY A 30 -1.68 12.43 -15.47
CA GLY A 30 -0.97 12.92 -16.65
C GLY A 30 0.36 13.65 -16.35
N ARG A 31 0.60 14.02 -15.09
CA ARG A 31 1.86 14.64 -14.64
C ARG A 31 2.85 13.63 -14.03
N VAL A 32 2.46 12.37 -13.92
CA VAL A 32 3.37 11.30 -13.48
C VAL A 32 4.24 10.88 -14.65
N PHE A 33 5.51 11.13 -14.56
CA PHE A 33 6.49 10.71 -15.59
C PHE A 33 7.70 10.05 -14.91
N ALA A 34 8.28 9.09 -15.59
CA ALA A 34 9.48 8.44 -15.13
C ALA A 34 10.69 9.39 -15.30
N THR A 35 11.44 9.60 -14.24
CA THR A 35 12.74 10.27 -14.32
C THR A 35 13.81 9.21 -14.54
N PRO A 36 14.48 9.17 -15.69
CA PRO A 36 15.53 8.20 -15.97
C PRO A 36 16.62 8.26 -14.90
N MET A 37 17.14 7.11 -14.50
CA MET A 37 18.23 6.97 -13.51
C MET A 37 17.90 7.46 -12.08
N SER A 38 16.68 7.93 -11.81
CA SER A 38 16.27 8.32 -10.46
C SER A 38 15.92 7.10 -9.62
N ALA A 39 16.35 7.08 -8.37
CA ALA A 39 15.86 6.13 -7.38
C ALA A 39 14.45 6.55 -6.92
N ALA A 40 13.59 5.59 -6.62
CA ALA A 40 12.30 5.84 -6.02
C ALA A 40 12.42 5.88 -4.48
N THR A 41 11.59 6.67 -3.83
CA THR A 41 11.57 6.79 -2.35
C THR A 41 10.33 6.11 -1.80
N VAL A 42 10.20 4.79 -2.01
CA VAL A 42 8.99 4.02 -1.64
C VAL A 42 8.81 3.94 -0.13
N ILE A 43 9.91 3.71 0.61
CA ILE A 43 9.88 3.59 2.08
C ILE A 43 9.44 4.92 2.68
N ASP A 44 10.05 6.03 2.27
CA ASP A 44 9.71 7.36 2.78
C ASP A 44 8.28 7.76 2.41
N ALA A 45 7.82 7.42 1.22
CA ALA A 45 6.44 7.69 0.78
C ALA A 45 5.41 6.94 1.64
N ILE A 46 5.65 5.66 1.93
CA ILE A 46 4.77 4.88 2.81
C ILE A 46 4.78 5.46 4.23
N ASP A 47 5.96 5.83 4.76
CA ASP A 47 6.11 6.44 6.07
C ASP A 47 5.31 7.77 6.19
N ASP A 48 5.43 8.64 5.21
CA ASP A 48 4.75 9.94 5.17
C ASP A 48 3.23 9.79 5.03
N VAL A 49 2.78 8.91 4.11
CA VAL A 49 1.35 8.66 3.90
C VAL A 49 0.72 8.02 5.14
N ALA A 50 1.36 7.02 5.73
CA ALA A 50 0.87 6.36 6.94
C ALA A 50 0.71 7.35 8.10
N ARG A 51 1.70 8.26 8.29
CA ARG A 51 1.63 9.34 9.27
C ARG A 51 0.47 10.30 9.00
N GLY A 52 0.22 10.63 7.74
CA GLY A 52 -0.90 11.48 7.32
C GLY A 52 -2.25 10.83 7.57
N LEU A 53 -2.38 9.53 7.28
CA LEU A 53 -3.61 8.75 7.49
C LEU A 53 -3.94 8.57 8.97
N ALA A 54 -2.94 8.33 9.82
CA ALA A 54 -3.13 8.24 11.27
C ALA A 54 -3.73 9.52 11.86
N ARG A 55 -3.35 10.70 11.34
CA ARG A 55 -3.92 11.99 11.77
C ARG A 55 -5.35 12.22 11.26
N ARG A 56 -5.75 11.54 10.21
CA ARG A 56 -7.09 11.68 9.60
C ARG A 56 -8.14 10.77 10.23
N GLU A 57 -7.71 9.83 11.09
CA GLU A 57 -8.59 8.84 11.74
C GLU A 57 -9.51 8.13 10.74
N SER A 58 -8.98 7.81 9.57
CA SER A 58 -9.76 7.20 8.49
C SER A 58 -10.14 5.76 8.84
N GLU A 59 -11.41 5.45 8.91
CA GLU A 59 -11.91 4.11 9.25
C GLU A 59 -11.54 3.01 8.24
N ARG A 60 -11.31 3.36 6.98
CA ARG A 60 -11.07 2.43 5.86
C ARG A 60 -10.00 2.98 4.93
N ALA A 61 -8.83 3.28 5.48
CA ALA A 61 -7.72 3.74 4.67
C ALA A 61 -7.05 2.58 3.91
N ALA A 62 -6.64 2.84 2.66
CA ALA A 62 -5.81 1.94 1.88
C ALA A 62 -4.68 2.73 1.23
N ILE A 63 -3.48 2.16 1.25
CA ILE A 63 -2.31 2.65 0.52
C ILE A 63 -2.10 1.71 -0.66
N VAL A 64 -2.09 2.25 -1.87
CA VAL A 64 -1.82 1.47 -3.09
C VAL A 64 -0.49 1.93 -3.67
N VAL A 65 0.50 1.05 -3.65
CA VAL A 65 1.82 1.28 -4.24
C VAL A 65 1.84 0.71 -5.65
N LEU A 66 2.14 1.58 -6.62
CA LEU A 66 2.32 1.22 -8.02
C LEU A 66 3.79 1.46 -8.37
N SER A 67 4.52 0.42 -8.74
CA SER A 67 5.96 0.53 -9.01
C SER A 67 6.38 -0.33 -10.19
N THR A 68 7.38 0.14 -10.91
CA THR A 68 8.06 -0.65 -11.97
C THR A 68 9.36 -1.30 -11.46
N GLY A 69 9.59 -1.29 -10.14
CA GLY A 69 10.86 -1.70 -9.56
C GLY A 69 11.94 -0.63 -9.73
N GLY A 70 13.20 -1.04 -9.75
CA GLY A 70 14.34 -0.13 -9.82
C GLY A 70 14.95 0.13 -8.45
N ARG A 71 15.85 1.12 -8.38
CA ARG A 71 16.59 1.47 -7.16
C ARG A 71 15.70 2.13 -6.13
N GLU A 72 15.96 1.82 -4.87
CA GLU A 72 15.39 2.51 -3.72
C GLU A 72 16.35 3.61 -3.26
N GLY A 73 15.80 4.78 -2.89
CA GLY A 73 16.58 5.95 -2.50
C GLY A 73 16.07 6.64 -1.24
N SER A 74 15.24 5.94 -0.45
CA SER A 74 14.73 6.48 0.81
C SER A 74 15.84 6.66 1.84
N GLY A 75 15.77 7.75 2.61
CA GLY A 75 16.66 7.98 3.75
C GLY A 75 16.21 7.31 5.04
N GLY A 76 14.98 6.81 5.08
CA GLY A 76 14.38 6.18 6.25
C GLY A 76 14.48 4.66 6.26
N GLY A 77 14.56 4.07 7.48
CA GLY A 77 14.56 2.63 7.65
C GLY A 77 13.16 2.02 7.50
N TYR A 78 13.07 0.83 6.89
CA TYR A 78 11.81 0.13 6.64
C TYR A 78 11.03 -0.21 7.93
N GLN A 79 11.72 -0.45 9.04
CA GLN A 79 11.07 -0.83 10.30
C GLN A 79 10.17 0.30 10.81
N ARG A 80 10.67 1.55 10.81
CA ARG A 80 9.87 2.72 11.21
C ARG A 80 8.65 2.90 10.31
N ALA A 81 8.81 2.76 9.01
CA ALA A 81 7.69 2.84 8.06
C ALA A 81 6.66 1.73 8.30
N LEU A 82 7.10 0.51 8.62
CA LEU A 82 6.24 -0.61 8.94
C LEU A 82 5.42 -0.37 10.22
N ASP A 83 6.07 0.15 11.27
CA ASP A 83 5.40 0.44 12.54
C ASP A 83 4.36 1.56 12.38
N ARG A 84 4.67 2.60 11.62
CA ARG A 84 3.71 3.67 11.29
C ARG A 84 2.56 3.18 10.42
N LEU A 85 2.85 2.32 9.44
CA LEU A 85 1.83 1.71 8.61
C LEU A 85 0.83 0.91 9.47
N LYS A 86 1.31 0.09 10.40
CA LYS A 86 0.46 -0.63 11.36
C LYS A 86 -0.36 0.32 12.23
N ALA A 87 0.27 1.34 12.78
CA ALA A 87 -0.40 2.33 13.63
C ALA A 87 -1.46 3.14 12.89
N SER A 88 -1.33 3.31 11.58
CA SER A 88 -2.32 4.04 10.75
C SER A 88 -3.61 3.26 10.52
N GLY A 89 -3.63 1.94 10.75
CA GLY A 89 -4.76 1.07 10.42
C GLY A 89 -5.04 0.91 8.92
N ALA A 90 -4.19 1.47 8.06
CA ALA A 90 -4.36 1.39 6.61
C ALA A 90 -3.90 0.03 6.06
N SER A 91 -4.64 -0.53 5.11
CA SER A 91 -4.21 -1.70 4.36
C SER A 91 -3.22 -1.31 3.25
N LEU A 92 -2.12 -2.08 3.11
CA LEU A 92 -1.13 -1.87 2.06
C LEU A 92 -1.37 -2.82 0.88
N HIS A 93 -1.57 -2.25 -0.30
CA HIS A 93 -1.69 -2.99 -1.55
C HIS A 93 -0.57 -2.61 -2.49
N VAL A 94 0.00 -3.60 -3.19
CA VAL A 94 1.14 -3.41 -4.08
C VAL A 94 0.85 -4.02 -5.44
N VAL A 95 1.02 -3.24 -6.50
CA VAL A 95 1.10 -3.74 -7.88
C VAL A 95 2.47 -3.33 -8.43
N MET A 96 3.29 -4.32 -8.72
CA MET A 96 4.66 -4.09 -9.18
C MET A 96 4.88 -4.74 -10.54
N VAL A 97 5.36 -3.96 -11.50
CA VAL A 97 5.82 -4.51 -12.79
C VAL A 97 7.29 -4.93 -12.61
N ARG A 98 7.54 -6.23 -12.63
CA ARG A 98 8.90 -6.77 -12.53
C ARG A 98 9.50 -6.94 -13.92
N SER A 99 10.67 -6.34 -14.12
CA SER A 99 11.50 -6.61 -15.30
C SER A 99 12.79 -7.30 -14.86
N PRO A 100 13.12 -8.48 -15.39
CA PRO A 100 14.38 -9.15 -15.07
C PRO A 100 15.61 -8.27 -15.33
N ALA A 101 15.56 -7.42 -16.36
CA ALA A 101 16.64 -6.51 -16.73
C ALA A 101 16.82 -5.32 -15.76
N ARG A 102 15.90 -5.11 -14.81
CA ARG A 102 15.91 -3.99 -13.85
C ARG A 102 16.00 -4.43 -12.39
N SER A 103 16.29 -5.69 -12.12
CA SER A 103 16.45 -6.17 -10.74
C SER A 103 17.79 -5.67 -10.16
N VAL A 104 17.75 -4.56 -9.45
CA VAL A 104 18.87 -4.11 -8.61
C VAL A 104 18.73 -4.81 -7.26
N GLN A 105 19.80 -5.46 -6.81
CA GLN A 105 19.83 -6.22 -5.56
C GLN A 105 20.79 -5.56 -4.56
N ASP A 106 20.55 -4.29 -4.25
CA ASP A 106 21.25 -3.59 -3.15
C ASP A 106 20.47 -3.70 -1.82
N ASP A 107 21.07 -3.25 -0.74
CA ASP A 107 20.47 -3.32 0.59
C ASP A 107 19.19 -2.49 0.69
N ASP A 108 19.16 -1.33 0.06
CA ASP A 108 18.00 -0.43 0.09
C ASP A 108 16.80 -1.07 -0.63
N THR A 109 17.05 -1.71 -1.76
CA THR A 109 16.01 -2.46 -2.50
C THR A 109 15.50 -3.65 -1.67
N ARG A 110 16.39 -4.36 -0.94
CA ARG A 110 15.97 -5.43 -0.03
C ARG A 110 15.13 -4.91 1.12
N GLN A 111 15.46 -3.76 1.69
CA GLN A 111 14.66 -3.10 2.74
C GLN A 111 13.28 -2.73 2.24
N ARG A 112 13.18 -2.12 1.03
CA ARG A 112 11.89 -1.83 0.39
C ARG A 112 11.06 -3.09 0.20
N ASP A 113 11.63 -4.13 -0.38
CA ASP A 113 10.90 -5.37 -0.64
C ASP A 113 10.45 -6.03 0.67
N THR A 114 11.27 -5.96 1.72
CA THR A 114 10.90 -6.41 3.07
C THR A 114 9.72 -5.60 3.65
N LEU A 115 9.73 -4.26 3.50
CA LEU A 115 8.61 -3.41 3.90
C LEU A 115 7.33 -3.78 3.17
N LEU A 116 7.41 -3.93 1.84
CA LEU A 116 6.24 -4.25 1.02
C LEU A 116 5.65 -5.61 1.38
N ASP A 117 6.50 -6.64 1.57
CA ASP A 117 6.04 -7.98 1.93
C ASP A 117 5.45 -8.05 3.33
N ARG A 118 6.14 -7.48 4.33
CA ARG A 118 5.65 -7.45 5.70
C ARG A 118 4.44 -6.54 5.87
N GLY A 119 4.45 -5.39 5.20
CA GLY A 119 3.36 -4.43 5.23
C GLY A 119 2.07 -5.04 4.69
N VAL A 120 2.12 -5.69 3.54
CA VAL A 120 0.96 -6.40 2.97
C VAL A 120 0.43 -7.47 3.93
N ARG A 121 1.31 -8.32 4.48
CA ARG A 121 0.89 -9.38 5.42
C ARG A 121 0.29 -8.82 6.71
N ASN A 122 0.92 -7.79 7.27
CA ASN A 122 0.52 -7.25 8.58
C ASN A 122 -0.72 -6.36 8.52
N THR A 123 -1.14 -5.92 7.34
CA THR A 123 -2.29 -5.01 7.17
C THR A 123 -3.44 -5.65 6.38
N GLY A 124 -3.37 -6.95 6.09
CA GLY A 124 -4.41 -7.65 5.33
C GLY A 124 -4.54 -7.18 3.87
N GLY A 125 -3.50 -6.55 3.34
CA GLY A 125 -3.46 -6.07 1.98
C GLY A 125 -3.23 -7.15 0.92
N SER A 126 -2.76 -6.76 -0.26
CA SER A 126 -2.46 -7.66 -1.37
C SER A 126 -1.24 -7.22 -2.13
N ARG A 127 -0.44 -8.18 -2.60
CA ARG A 127 0.67 -7.93 -3.53
C ARG A 127 0.44 -8.70 -4.82
N ARG A 128 0.64 -8.01 -5.93
CA ARG A 128 0.62 -8.61 -7.26
C ARG A 128 1.82 -8.13 -8.04
N ASP A 129 2.71 -9.05 -8.38
CA ASP A 129 3.80 -8.81 -9.29
C ASP A 129 3.36 -9.22 -10.69
N VAL A 130 3.51 -8.32 -11.66
CA VAL A 130 3.19 -8.56 -13.07
C VAL A 130 4.47 -8.49 -13.90
N LEU A 131 4.58 -9.34 -14.91
CA LEU A 131 5.79 -9.44 -15.74
C LEU A 131 5.75 -8.54 -16.97
N ALA A 132 4.56 -8.05 -17.33
CA ALA A 132 4.36 -7.23 -18.49
C ALA A 132 3.41 -6.07 -18.19
N SER A 133 3.62 -4.93 -18.84
CA SER A 133 2.80 -3.73 -18.65
C SER A 133 1.32 -3.95 -19.00
N GLN A 134 1.03 -4.85 -19.96
CA GLN A 134 -0.36 -5.19 -20.33
C GLN A 134 -1.15 -5.84 -19.18
N ALA A 135 -0.47 -6.52 -18.26
CA ALA A 135 -1.11 -7.13 -17.10
C ALA A 135 -1.42 -6.14 -15.96
N PHE A 136 -0.97 -4.88 -16.10
CA PHE A 136 -1.17 -3.86 -15.08
C PHE A 136 -2.64 -3.44 -14.95
N ALA A 137 -3.31 -3.14 -16.05
CA ALA A 137 -4.70 -2.71 -16.05
C ALA A 137 -5.65 -3.77 -15.47
N PRO A 138 -5.58 -5.07 -15.84
CA PRO A 138 -6.33 -6.13 -15.17
C PRO A 138 -6.02 -6.24 -13.67
N ALA A 139 -4.75 -6.11 -13.26
CA ALA A 139 -4.37 -6.17 -11.85
C ALA A 139 -4.99 -5.02 -11.04
N MET A 140 -5.04 -3.82 -11.62
CA MET A 140 -5.71 -2.66 -11.01
C MET A 140 -7.22 -2.84 -10.93
N ALA A 141 -7.87 -3.39 -11.94
CA ALA A 141 -9.29 -3.69 -11.92
C ALA A 141 -9.65 -4.72 -10.83
N ASP A 142 -8.82 -5.75 -10.66
CA ASP A 142 -8.97 -6.73 -9.59
C ASP A 142 -8.82 -6.08 -8.20
N LEU A 143 -7.83 -5.20 -8.03
CA LEU A 143 -7.62 -4.46 -6.79
C LEU A 143 -8.81 -3.53 -6.50
N ALA A 144 -9.30 -2.80 -7.49
CA ALA A 144 -10.46 -1.94 -7.34
C ALA A 144 -11.70 -2.71 -6.87
N ARG A 145 -11.96 -3.90 -7.48
CA ARG A 145 -13.03 -4.80 -7.03
C ARG A 145 -12.83 -5.26 -5.58
N LEU A 146 -11.61 -5.62 -5.22
CA LEU A 146 -11.28 -6.03 -3.85
C LEU A 146 -11.56 -4.90 -2.86
N LEU A 147 -11.14 -3.67 -3.14
CA LEU A 147 -11.36 -2.52 -2.27
C LEU A 147 -12.84 -2.12 -2.16
N ALA A 148 -13.60 -2.29 -3.25
CA ALA A 148 -15.04 -2.01 -3.26
C ALA A 148 -15.87 -3.02 -2.46
N HIS A 149 -15.39 -4.24 -2.26
CA HIS A 149 -16.12 -5.34 -1.62
C HIS A 149 -15.51 -5.76 -0.26
N GLN A 150 -14.97 -4.82 0.49
CA GLN A 150 -14.47 -5.06 1.84
C GLN A 150 -15.58 -4.87 2.88
N PHE A 151 -15.58 -5.74 3.89
CA PHE A 151 -16.47 -5.64 5.06
C PHE A 151 -15.63 -5.37 6.31
N ARG A 152 -16.12 -4.47 7.16
CA ARG A 152 -15.57 -4.25 8.49
C ARG A 152 -16.36 -5.12 9.48
N VAL A 153 -15.65 -5.97 10.20
CA VAL A 153 -16.23 -6.74 11.29
C VAL A 153 -15.81 -6.12 12.61
N VAL A 154 -16.77 -5.74 13.42
CA VAL A 154 -16.54 -5.20 14.77
C VAL A 154 -17.01 -6.25 15.77
N TYR A 155 -16.17 -6.62 16.73
CA TYR A 155 -16.55 -7.52 17.81
C TYR A 155 -16.25 -6.87 19.16
N ALA A 156 -17.05 -7.19 20.15
CA ALA A 156 -16.79 -6.79 21.53
C ALA A 156 -15.76 -7.75 22.15
N ARG A 157 -14.70 -7.19 22.70
CA ARG A 157 -13.69 -7.99 23.41
C ARG A 157 -14.33 -8.59 24.68
N PRO A 158 -14.24 -9.91 24.91
CA PRO A 158 -14.73 -10.50 26.15
C PRO A 158 -14.01 -9.90 27.36
N GLN A 159 -14.77 -9.60 28.40
CA GLN A 159 -14.22 -9.15 29.69
C GLN A 159 -13.71 -10.37 30.47
N THR A 160 -12.59 -10.93 30.04
CA THR A 160 -11.92 -12.05 30.74
C THR A 160 -10.61 -11.57 31.33
N LEU A 161 -10.16 -12.24 32.44
CA LEU A 161 -8.90 -11.91 33.09
C LEU A 161 -7.70 -12.04 32.14
N ILE A 162 -7.74 -13.01 31.24
CA ILE A 162 -6.72 -13.22 30.17
C ILE A 162 -7.41 -12.99 28.83
N PRO A 163 -7.15 -11.85 28.16
CA PRO A 163 -7.75 -11.59 26.87
C PRO A 163 -7.18 -12.55 25.81
N PRO A 164 -7.99 -12.97 24.82
CA PRO A 164 -7.52 -13.82 23.74
C PRO A 164 -6.44 -13.10 22.91
N GLU A 165 -5.35 -13.81 22.61
CA GLU A 165 -4.24 -13.29 21.79
C GLU A 165 -4.62 -13.15 20.31
N SER A 166 -5.61 -13.91 19.87
CA SER A 166 -6.05 -13.92 18.46
C SER A 166 -7.56 -14.09 18.31
N VAL A 167 -8.11 -13.52 17.26
CA VAL A 167 -9.50 -13.70 16.88
C VAL A 167 -9.55 -14.30 15.48
N THR A 168 -10.29 -15.39 15.34
CA THR A 168 -10.51 -16.05 14.05
C THR A 168 -11.91 -15.70 13.55
N ILE A 169 -11.98 -15.06 12.37
CA ILE A 169 -13.23 -14.78 11.70
C ILE A 169 -13.39 -15.79 10.57
N THR A 170 -14.49 -16.53 10.56
CA THR A 170 -14.80 -17.50 9.52
C THR A 170 -16.05 -17.05 8.75
N ALA A 171 -15.95 -17.02 7.42
CA ALA A 171 -17.11 -16.75 6.59
C ALA A 171 -17.97 -18.00 6.47
N ALA A 172 -19.28 -17.87 6.69
CA ALA A 172 -20.23 -18.99 6.53
C ALA A 172 -20.45 -19.38 5.06
N SER A 173 -20.17 -18.46 4.13
CA SER A 173 -20.30 -18.70 2.69
C SER A 173 -18.94 -18.85 2.01
N PRO A 174 -18.75 -19.83 1.11
CA PRO A 174 -17.51 -19.99 0.34
C PRO A 174 -17.25 -18.84 -0.63
N ALA A 175 -18.24 -17.98 -0.90
CA ALA A 175 -18.08 -16.78 -1.71
C ALA A 175 -17.19 -15.72 -1.05
N PHE A 176 -17.02 -15.76 0.28
CA PHE A 176 -16.16 -14.84 1.02
C PHE A 176 -14.78 -15.44 1.23
N ARG A 177 -13.76 -14.81 0.65
CA ARG A 177 -12.37 -15.17 0.95
C ARG A 177 -11.93 -14.53 2.26
N ARG A 178 -11.41 -15.35 3.15
CA ARG A 178 -10.84 -14.96 4.42
C ARG A 178 -9.47 -14.29 4.21
N ARG A 179 -9.27 -13.12 4.81
CA ARG A 179 -7.95 -12.55 5.09
C ARG A 179 -7.87 -12.29 6.59
N SER A 180 -6.94 -12.94 7.27
CA SER A 180 -6.58 -12.62 8.66
C SER A 180 -5.52 -11.52 8.64
N THR A 181 -5.72 -10.50 9.41
CA THR A 181 -4.67 -9.58 9.88
C THR A 181 -4.00 -10.17 11.10
#